data_4e799b0282a31228bd14bcc12954c31f
#
_entry.id   4e799b0282a31228bd14bcc12954c31f
#
_cell.length_a   1.000
_cell.length_b   1.000
_cell.length_c   1.000
_cell.angle_alpha   90.00
_cell.angle_beta   90.00
_cell.angle_gamma   90.00
#
_symmetry.space_group_name_H-M   'P 1'
#
loop_
_entity.id
_entity.type
_entity.pdbx_description
1 polymer ?
#
loop_
_entity_poly.entity_id
_entity_poly.type
_entity_poly.pdbx_seq_one_letter_code
_entity_poly.pdbx_strand_id
1 'polypeptide(L)'
;QLSGGQCQRVAIARALALQPDILCFDEPTSALDPELTGEVLKVIRELADQNTTMIIVTHEMAFARDVADHVIFMDDGRIVEQGDPRQVFENPSEERTKQFLSRFHEG
;
A
#
# COMPACT_ATOMS: atom_id res chain seq x y z
N GLN A 1 7.31 -7.22 -25.57
CA GLN A 1 7.69 -7.07 -24.15
C GLN A 1 6.70 -6.19 -23.42
N LEU A 2 6.35 -6.61 -22.22
CA LEU A 2 5.47 -5.83 -21.37
C LEU A 2 6.27 -4.83 -20.54
N SER A 3 5.69 -3.65 -20.33
CA SER A 3 6.26 -2.69 -19.40
C SER A 3 6.12 -3.22 -17.97
N GLY A 4 6.83 -2.62 -17.01
CA GLY A 4 6.73 -3.00 -15.61
C GLY A 4 5.29 -2.94 -15.09
N GLY A 5 4.53 -1.89 -15.47
CA GLY A 5 3.14 -1.75 -15.07
C GLY A 5 2.24 -2.81 -15.67
N GLN A 6 2.48 -3.16 -16.94
CA GLN A 6 1.72 -4.21 -17.59
C GLN A 6 2.01 -5.58 -16.97
N CYS A 7 3.26 -5.85 -16.62
CA CYS A 7 3.61 -7.09 -15.93
C CYS A 7 2.91 -7.19 -14.58
N GLN A 8 2.82 -6.08 -13.85
CA GLN A 8 2.16 -6.05 -12.56
C GLN A 8 0.64 -6.28 -12.71
N ARG A 9 0.03 -5.69 -13.72
CA ARG A 9 -1.40 -5.92 -14.01
C ARG A 9 -1.68 -7.38 -14.34
N VAL A 10 -0.81 -8.01 -15.12
CA VAL A 10 -0.96 -9.43 -15.43
C VAL A 10 -0.86 -10.27 -14.18
N ALA A 11 0.10 -9.94 -13.30
CA ALA A 11 0.25 -10.66 -12.04
C ALA A 11 -0.99 -10.52 -11.17
N ILE A 12 -1.57 -9.32 -11.09
CA ILE A 12 -2.80 -9.08 -10.33
C ILE A 12 -3.96 -9.90 -10.92
N ALA A 13 -4.11 -9.88 -12.25
CA ALA A 13 -5.17 -10.63 -12.91
C ALA A 13 -5.05 -12.12 -12.66
N ARG A 14 -3.83 -12.66 -12.67
CA ARG A 14 -3.60 -14.06 -12.36
C ARG A 14 -3.99 -14.40 -10.93
N ALA A 15 -3.63 -13.53 -9.99
CA ALA A 15 -3.98 -13.71 -8.59
C ALA A 15 -5.50 -13.75 -8.42
N LEU A 16 -6.22 -12.84 -9.09
CA LEU A 16 -7.67 -12.79 -9.03
C LEU A 16 -8.32 -14.02 -9.66
N ALA A 17 -7.74 -14.54 -10.73
CA ALA A 17 -8.28 -15.72 -11.40
C ALA A 17 -8.28 -16.95 -10.50
N LEU A 18 -7.39 -16.97 -9.51
CA LEU A 18 -7.33 -18.07 -8.52
C LEU A 18 -8.37 -17.91 -7.41
N GLN A 19 -9.06 -16.77 -7.36
CA GLN A 19 -10.06 -16.44 -6.36
C GLN A 19 -9.57 -16.67 -4.93
N PRO A 20 -8.43 -16.04 -4.57
CA PRO A 20 -7.88 -16.21 -3.22
C PRO A 20 -8.74 -15.51 -2.18
N ASP A 21 -8.69 -15.99 -0.95
CA ASP A 21 -9.36 -15.32 0.17
C ASP A 21 -8.63 -14.04 0.57
N ILE A 22 -7.31 -14.04 0.43
CA ILE A 22 -6.47 -12.89 0.79
C ILE A 22 -5.45 -12.64 -0.32
N LEU A 23 -5.37 -11.39 -0.77
CA LEU A 23 -4.34 -10.95 -1.72
C LEU A 23 -3.21 -10.26 -0.98
N CYS A 24 -1.98 -10.55 -1.38
CA CYS A 24 -0.80 -9.98 -0.78
C CYS A 24 0.03 -9.24 -1.82
N PHE A 25 0.29 -7.95 -1.59
CA PHE A 25 1.12 -7.12 -2.46
C PHE A 25 2.32 -6.61 -1.69
N ASP A 26 3.52 -6.86 -2.21
CA ASP A 26 4.75 -6.40 -1.59
C ASP A 26 5.40 -5.37 -2.51
N GLU A 27 5.34 -4.10 -2.10
CA GLU A 27 5.89 -2.97 -2.85
C GLU A 27 5.43 -3.01 -4.31
N PRO A 28 4.10 -2.98 -4.56
CA PRO A 28 3.58 -3.20 -5.92
C PRO A 28 4.02 -2.13 -6.92
N THR A 29 4.47 -0.98 -6.44
CA THR A 29 4.91 0.12 -7.31
C THR A 29 6.42 0.32 -7.31
N SER A 30 7.16 -0.56 -6.66
CA SER A 30 8.61 -0.49 -6.61
C SER A 30 9.19 -0.59 -8.02
N ALA A 31 10.14 0.28 -8.35
CA ALA A 31 10.83 0.32 -9.62
C ALA A 31 9.94 0.69 -10.83
N LEU A 32 8.72 1.17 -10.61
CA LEU A 32 7.87 1.68 -11.67
C LEU A 32 8.05 3.20 -11.81
N ASP A 33 7.86 3.72 -13.03
CA ASP A 33 7.83 5.16 -13.20
C ASP A 33 6.50 5.73 -12.65
N PRO A 34 6.41 7.06 -12.43
CA PRO A 34 5.23 7.65 -11.80
C PRO A 34 3.91 7.40 -12.51
N GLU A 35 3.95 7.32 -13.83
CA GLU A 35 2.75 7.09 -14.63
C GLU A 35 2.21 5.68 -14.41
N LEU A 36 3.09 4.69 -14.45
CA LEU A 36 2.71 3.30 -14.22
C LEU A 36 2.33 3.05 -12.76
N THR A 37 2.98 3.74 -11.83
CA THR A 37 2.63 3.68 -10.42
C THR A 37 1.17 4.05 -10.21
N GLY A 38 0.72 5.15 -10.84
CA GLY A 38 -0.67 5.58 -10.75
C GLY A 38 -1.66 4.54 -11.24
N GLU A 39 -1.33 3.89 -12.36
CA GLU A 39 -2.20 2.87 -12.92
C GLU A 39 -2.33 1.64 -12.01
N VAL A 40 -1.22 1.19 -11.45
CA VAL A 40 -1.23 0.03 -10.56
C VAL A 40 -2.01 0.34 -9.27
N LEU A 41 -1.78 1.51 -8.70
CA LEU A 41 -2.50 1.91 -7.48
C LEU A 41 -4.01 2.03 -7.73
N LYS A 42 -4.40 2.47 -8.92
CA LYS A 42 -5.81 2.55 -9.27
C LYS A 42 -6.46 1.17 -9.29
N VAL A 43 -5.78 0.18 -9.86
CA VAL A 43 -6.29 -1.20 -9.88
C VAL A 43 -6.47 -1.74 -8.47
N ILE A 44 -5.47 -1.52 -7.60
CA ILE A 44 -5.55 -1.99 -6.22
C ILE A 44 -6.69 -1.29 -5.48
N ARG A 45 -6.88 0.01 -5.71
CA ARG A 45 -7.97 0.77 -5.10
C ARG A 45 -9.34 0.23 -5.51
N GLU A 46 -9.50 -0.13 -6.79
CA GLU A 46 -10.73 -0.73 -7.27
C GLU A 46 -11.02 -2.08 -6.59
N LEU A 47 -9.98 -2.88 -6.35
CA LEU A 47 -10.13 -4.13 -5.62
C LEU A 47 -10.56 -3.90 -4.18
N ALA A 48 -10.02 -2.87 -3.53
CA ALA A 48 -10.40 -2.53 -2.17
C ALA A 48 -11.89 -2.14 -2.10
N ASP A 49 -12.38 -1.41 -3.10
CA ASP A 49 -13.78 -1.02 -3.16
C ASP A 49 -14.72 -2.21 -3.32
N GLN A 50 -14.22 -3.35 -3.78
CA GLN A 50 -14.99 -4.57 -3.93
C GLN A 50 -14.92 -5.47 -2.69
N ASN A 51 -14.47 -4.93 -1.56
CA ASN A 51 -14.34 -5.65 -0.29
C ASN A 51 -13.40 -6.84 -0.35
N THR A 52 -12.38 -6.77 -1.20
CA THR A 52 -11.34 -7.78 -1.28
C THR A 52 -10.39 -7.63 -0.10
N THR A 53 -10.11 -8.73 0.60
CA THR A 53 -9.15 -8.70 1.70
C THR A 53 -7.74 -8.67 1.14
N MET A 54 -6.97 -7.65 1.52
CA MET A 54 -5.62 -7.45 1.01
C MET A 54 -4.65 -7.03 2.10
N ILE A 55 -3.41 -7.50 1.96
CA ILE A 55 -2.29 -7.02 2.76
C ILE A 55 -1.33 -6.34 1.79
N ILE A 56 -1.02 -5.07 2.04
CA ILE A 56 -0.18 -4.28 1.14
C ILE A 56 1.01 -3.73 1.92
N VAL A 57 2.22 -4.07 1.47
CA VAL A 57 3.45 -3.48 2.01
C VAL A 57 3.89 -2.39 1.03
N THR A 58 3.97 -1.16 1.50
CA THR A 58 4.23 -0.04 0.60
C THR A 58 4.88 1.13 1.31
N HIS A 59 5.61 1.94 0.54
CA HIS A 59 6.11 3.24 0.96
C HIS A 59 5.27 4.39 0.40
N GLU A 60 4.22 4.08 -0.34
CA GLU A 60 3.30 5.08 -0.89
C GLU A 60 2.31 5.51 0.19
N MET A 61 2.69 6.52 0.95
CA MET A 61 1.95 6.92 2.15
C MET A 61 0.56 7.47 1.86
N ALA A 62 0.43 8.30 0.84
CA ALA A 62 -0.88 8.86 0.49
C ALA A 62 -1.85 7.75 0.06
N PHE A 63 -1.37 6.79 -0.70
CA PHE A 63 -2.16 5.65 -1.12
C PHE A 63 -2.59 4.81 0.08
N ALA A 64 -1.65 4.50 0.98
CA ALA A 64 -1.96 3.70 2.18
C ALA A 64 -3.03 4.39 3.01
N ARG A 65 -2.92 5.70 3.20
CA ARG A 65 -3.90 6.47 3.97
C ARG A 65 -5.30 6.41 3.35
N ASP A 66 -5.38 6.49 2.02
CA ASP A 66 -6.66 6.54 1.33
C ASP A 66 -7.36 5.19 1.23
N VAL A 67 -6.61 4.10 1.17
CA VAL A 67 -7.13 2.78 0.84
C VAL A 67 -7.25 1.86 2.05
N ALA A 68 -6.36 1.99 3.01
CA ALA A 68 -6.29 1.06 4.13
C ALA A 68 -7.43 1.24 5.13
N ASP A 69 -7.90 0.13 5.67
CA ASP A 69 -8.82 0.11 6.80
C ASP A 69 -8.05 0.01 8.12
N HIS A 70 -6.83 -0.52 8.04
CA HIS A 70 -5.95 -0.70 9.19
C HIS A 70 -4.51 -0.53 8.71
N VAL A 71 -3.74 0.27 9.41
CA VAL A 71 -2.35 0.56 9.07
C VAL A 71 -1.43 0.02 10.14
N ILE A 72 -0.35 -0.63 9.73
CA ILE A 72 0.68 -1.14 10.61
C ILE A 72 2.01 -0.51 10.20
N PHE A 73 2.62 0.25 11.10
CA PHE A 73 3.95 0.80 10.87
C PHE A 73 4.97 -0.12 11.52
N MET A 74 5.92 -0.60 10.72
CA MET A 74 6.98 -1.50 11.19
C MET A 74 8.35 -0.86 11.02
N ASP A 75 9.22 -1.10 11.97
CA ASP A 75 10.59 -0.63 11.93
C ASP A 75 11.47 -1.66 12.64
N ASP A 76 12.58 -2.02 11.99
CA ASP A 76 13.55 -2.96 12.54
C ASP A 76 12.91 -4.29 12.97
N GLY A 77 12.01 -4.79 12.11
CA GLY A 77 11.36 -6.07 12.34
C GLY A 77 10.31 -6.08 13.44
N ARG A 78 9.92 -4.90 13.93
CA ARG A 78 8.94 -4.78 15.02
C ARG A 78 7.79 -3.89 14.60
N ILE A 79 6.61 -4.19 15.16
CA ILE A 79 5.46 -3.32 15.00
C ILE A 79 5.62 -2.15 15.97
N VAL A 80 5.72 -0.94 15.42
CA VAL A 80 5.86 0.28 16.22
C VAL A 80 4.50 0.83 16.61
N GLU A 81 3.61 0.90 15.64
CA GLU A 81 2.28 1.45 15.85
C GLU A 81 1.31 0.85 14.84
N GLN A 82 0.06 0.69 15.23
CA GLN A 82 -0.97 0.21 14.32
C GLN A 82 -2.32 0.77 14.73
N GLY A 83 -3.23 0.86 13.77
CA GLY A 83 -4.57 1.37 14.04
C GLY A 83 -5.25 1.93 12.82
N ASP A 84 -6.27 2.76 13.06
CA ASP A 84 -7.00 3.45 12.01
C ASP A 84 -6.06 4.37 11.23
N PRO A 85 -6.21 4.47 9.90
CA PRO A 85 -5.33 5.33 9.10
C PRO A 85 -5.30 6.78 9.57
N ARG A 86 -6.42 7.35 9.98
CA ARG A 86 -6.45 8.73 10.47
C ARG A 86 -5.59 8.89 11.72
N GLN A 87 -5.70 7.95 12.64
CA GLN A 87 -4.94 8.02 13.89
C GLN A 87 -3.45 7.86 13.61
N VAL A 88 -3.06 6.88 12.79
CA VAL A 88 -1.65 6.60 12.55
C VAL A 88 -0.99 7.71 11.71
N PHE A 89 -1.68 8.23 10.69
CA PHE A 89 -1.10 9.23 9.79
C PHE A 89 -1.25 10.67 10.30
N GLU A 90 -2.36 10.99 10.93
CA GLU A 90 -2.64 12.38 11.34
C GLU A 90 -2.33 12.65 12.80
N ASN A 91 -2.45 11.63 13.65
CA ASN A 91 -2.23 11.77 15.09
C ASN A 91 -1.49 10.56 15.65
N PRO A 92 -0.27 10.28 15.17
CA PRO A 92 0.47 9.12 15.65
C PRO A 92 0.84 9.24 17.13
N SER A 93 0.78 8.12 17.82
CA SER A 93 1.09 8.05 19.26
C SER A 93 2.57 7.90 19.52
N GLU A 94 3.28 7.21 18.63
CA GLU A 94 4.68 6.89 18.82
C GLU A 94 5.59 7.91 18.16
N GLU A 95 6.64 8.32 18.86
CA GLU A 95 7.60 9.28 18.35
C GLU A 95 8.28 8.79 17.08
N ARG A 96 8.55 7.49 17.00
CA ARG A 96 9.16 6.90 15.83
C ARG A 96 8.29 7.05 14.58
N THR A 97 6.97 6.86 14.75
CA THR A 97 6.00 7.06 13.67
C THR A 97 6.00 8.51 13.22
N LYS A 98 6.04 9.44 14.15
CA LYS A 98 6.07 10.87 13.84
C LYS A 98 7.31 11.23 13.02
N GLN A 99 8.47 10.71 13.40
CA GLN A 99 9.72 10.96 12.70
C GLN A 99 9.67 10.40 11.28
N PHE A 100 9.15 9.20 11.12
CA PHE A 100 9.02 8.57 9.81
C PHE A 100 8.11 9.40 8.90
N LEU A 101 6.94 9.75 9.40
CA LEU A 101 5.96 10.47 8.59
C LEU A 101 6.38 11.89 8.26
N SER A 102 7.17 12.53 9.10
CA SER A 102 7.62 13.89 8.84
C SER A 102 8.40 13.99 7.52
N ARG A 103 9.06 12.92 7.10
CA ARG A 103 9.79 12.88 5.84
C ARG A 103 8.87 12.96 4.62
N PHE A 104 7.62 12.54 4.77
CA PHE A 104 6.65 12.51 3.67
C PHE A 104 5.75 13.74 3.65
N HIS A 105 5.73 14.51 4.73
CA HIS A 105 4.92 15.73 4.81
C HIS A 105 5.64 16.95 4.27
N GLU A 106 6.93 16.86 4.06
CA GLU A 106 7.74 17.95 3.57
C GLU A 106 7.83 18.02 2.04
N GLY A 107 7.22 17.11 1.37
CA GLY A 107 7.31 16.98 -0.08
C GLY A 107 6.56 18.04 -0.86
#